data_97588b6fe79e6b8bf54025aeb753c36d
#
_entry.id   97588b6fe79e6b8bf54025aeb753c36d
#
_cell.length_a   1.000
_cell.length_b   1.000
_cell.length_c   1.000
_cell.angle_alpha   90.00
_cell.angle_beta   90.00
_cell.angle_gamma   90.00
#
_symmetry.space_group_name_H-M   'P 1'
#
loop_
_entity.id
_entity.type
_entity.pdbx_description
1 polymer ?
#
loop_
_entity_poly.entity_id
_entity_poly.type
_entity_poly.pdbx_seq_one_letter_code
_entity_poly.pdbx_strand_id
1 'polypeptide(L)'
;MLGYLLRRLLATLPVMLIVAILVFMMLRMTPGDPAAIIAGDNANSEQVALIRNRLGLDEPILSQFFIWMANILHGDFGESFFFKKTVAELIASRLEPTLALSIATIIIAVGIAVPLGVIAAYKQGSLIDKIVMGFSVLGFSVPVFVIGYSLIYLFAIKLNWVPVQGYQRIADGFGGFLQRLILPAITLSVIYIALIARITRTSVLDVMSEDYIRTARAKGQVEIKVLFKHALKNAAVPIVTVIGLGVALLIGGVVVTESVFTIPGLGRLTVDAVLARDYPTIQAVILLFSLVYVLINLAVDLAYTLFDPRIRY
;
A
#
# COMPACT_ATOMS: atom_id res chain seq x y z
N MET A 1 -1.48 9.56 26.22
CA MET A 1 -1.85 8.79 25.00
C MET A 1 -3.02 9.38 24.24
N LEU A 2 -4.19 9.62 24.87
CA LEU A 2 -5.35 10.19 24.16
C LEU A 2 -5.05 11.57 23.53
N GLY A 3 -4.40 12.48 24.27
CA GLY A 3 -4.02 13.80 23.75
C GLY A 3 -3.04 13.75 22.56
N TYR A 4 -2.11 12.80 22.57
CA TYR A 4 -1.21 12.56 21.45
C TYR A 4 -1.97 12.07 20.22
N LEU A 5 -2.87 11.09 20.41
CA LEU A 5 -3.69 10.54 19.34
C LEU A 5 -4.58 11.62 18.70
N LEU A 6 -5.23 12.45 19.53
CA LEU A 6 -6.03 13.59 19.06
C LEU A 6 -5.19 14.59 18.28
N ARG A 7 -4.00 14.95 18.79
CA ARG A 7 -3.10 15.89 18.10
C ARG A 7 -2.64 15.34 16.75
N ARG A 8 -2.34 14.04 16.68
CA ARG A 8 -1.95 13.37 15.43
C ARG A 8 -3.13 13.30 14.44
N LEU A 9 -4.33 12.94 14.89
CA LEU A 9 -5.54 12.97 14.07
C LEU A 9 -5.82 14.38 13.55
N LEU A 10 -5.72 15.40 14.39
CA LEU A 10 -5.91 16.80 13.95
C LEU A 10 -4.83 17.23 12.94
N ALA A 11 -3.59 16.75 13.08
CA ALA A 11 -2.52 17.02 12.13
C ALA A 11 -2.73 16.37 10.76
N THR A 12 -3.57 15.33 10.65
CA THR A 12 -3.91 14.70 9.36
C THR A 12 -4.97 15.49 8.57
N LEU A 13 -5.81 16.28 9.24
CA LEU A 13 -6.88 17.04 8.59
C LEU A 13 -6.35 18.04 7.53
N PRO A 14 -5.29 18.85 7.80
CA PRO A 14 -4.72 19.72 6.77
C PRO A 14 -4.20 18.95 5.55
N VAL A 15 -3.59 17.77 5.77
CA VAL A 15 -3.07 16.94 4.69
C VAL A 15 -4.21 16.43 3.82
N MET A 16 -5.27 15.89 4.43
CA MET A 16 -6.46 15.43 3.71
C MET A 16 -7.17 16.58 2.98
N LEU A 17 -7.21 17.76 3.57
CA LEU A 17 -7.78 18.95 2.93
C LEU A 17 -6.99 19.36 1.69
N ILE A 18 -5.65 19.38 1.78
CA ILE A 18 -4.79 19.69 0.63
C ILE A 18 -5.01 18.67 -0.49
N VAL A 19 -5.03 17.38 -0.16
CA VAL A 19 -5.31 16.32 -1.15
C VAL A 19 -6.69 16.52 -1.77
N ALA A 20 -7.71 16.79 -0.97
CA ALA A 20 -9.06 17.04 -1.45
C ALA A 20 -9.12 18.24 -2.41
N ILE A 21 -8.44 19.33 -2.10
CA ILE A 21 -8.36 20.51 -2.98
C ILE A 21 -7.67 20.14 -4.30
N LEU A 22 -6.53 19.45 -4.24
CA LEU A 22 -5.79 19.05 -5.45
C LEU A 22 -6.62 18.11 -6.34
N VAL A 23 -7.27 17.12 -5.75
CA VAL A 23 -8.12 16.15 -6.45
C VAL A 23 -9.36 16.84 -7.04
N PHE A 24 -9.98 17.76 -6.30
CA PHE A 24 -11.09 18.57 -6.79
C PHE A 24 -10.68 19.46 -7.98
N MET A 25 -9.52 20.09 -7.89
CA MET A 25 -8.99 20.96 -8.96
C MET A 25 -8.59 20.18 -10.21
N MET A 26 -8.19 18.92 -10.09
CA MET A 26 -7.73 18.09 -11.20
C MET A 26 -8.73 18.05 -12.36
N LEU A 27 -10.02 17.87 -12.08
CA LEU A 27 -11.07 17.88 -13.10
C LEU A 27 -11.21 19.27 -13.76
N ARG A 28 -11.05 20.34 -13.00
CA ARG A 28 -11.25 21.73 -13.44
C ARG A 28 -10.05 22.32 -14.18
N MET A 29 -8.88 21.77 -13.97
CA MET A 29 -7.66 22.12 -14.71
C MET A 29 -7.55 21.39 -16.06
N THR A 30 -8.37 20.37 -16.29
CA THR A 30 -8.39 19.65 -17.56
C THR A 30 -8.96 20.58 -18.65
N PRO A 31 -8.28 20.73 -19.80
CA PRO A 31 -8.81 21.54 -20.90
C PRO A 31 -10.14 20.99 -21.41
N GLY A 32 -11.14 21.85 -21.51
CA GLY A 32 -12.49 21.50 -21.97
C GLY A 32 -13.57 21.69 -20.91
N ASP A 33 -14.82 21.41 -21.28
CA ASP A 33 -15.95 21.43 -20.35
C ASP A 33 -15.96 20.14 -19.52
N PRO A 34 -15.83 20.19 -18.18
CA PRO A 34 -15.87 19.03 -17.32
C PRO A 34 -17.11 18.13 -17.53
N ALA A 35 -18.29 18.73 -17.77
CA ALA A 35 -19.51 17.99 -18.03
C ALA A 35 -19.44 17.21 -19.34
N ALA A 36 -18.91 17.82 -20.41
CA ALA A 36 -18.74 17.16 -21.70
C ALA A 36 -17.69 16.04 -21.63
N ILE A 37 -16.59 16.26 -20.90
CA ILE A 37 -15.54 15.24 -20.71
C ILE A 37 -16.10 13.99 -19.99
N ILE A 38 -16.88 14.20 -18.94
CA ILE A 38 -17.51 13.10 -18.17
C ILE A 38 -18.59 12.40 -19.00
N ALA A 39 -19.38 13.15 -19.78
CA ALA A 39 -20.42 12.60 -20.61
C ALA A 39 -19.87 11.72 -21.75
N GLY A 40 -18.63 12.00 -22.19
CA GLY A 40 -17.97 11.29 -23.29
C GLY A 40 -18.36 11.80 -24.67
N ASP A 41 -17.61 11.38 -25.69
CA ASP A 41 -17.70 11.89 -27.07
C ASP A 41 -19.06 11.63 -27.76
N ASN A 42 -19.84 10.66 -27.27
CA ASN A 42 -21.14 10.29 -27.83
C ASN A 42 -22.35 10.88 -27.07
N ALA A 43 -22.12 11.76 -26.09
CA ALA A 43 -23.20 12.32 -25.28
C ALA A 43 -23.94 13.43 -26.03
N ASN A 44 -25.28 13.44 -25.89
CA ASN A 44 -26.09 14.53 -26.39
C ASN A 44 -26.06 15.74 -25.43
N SER A 45 -26.52 16.90 -25.91
CA SER A 45 -26.54 18.15 -25.13
C SER A 45 -27.36 18.05 -23.84
N GLU A 46 -28.40 17.22 -23.82
CA GLU A 46 -29.25 17.00 -22.65
C GLU A 46 -28.50 16.22 -21.55
N GLN A 47 -27.74 15.19 -21.93
CA GLN A 47 -26.89 14.44 -21.00
C GLN A 47 -25.79 15.32 -20.40
N VAL A 48 -25.15 16.16 -21.21
CA VAL A 48 -24.15 17.12 -20.73
C VAL A 48 -24.77 18.11 -19.74
N ALA A 49 -25.96 18.66 -20.04
CA ALA A 49 -26.65 19.57 -19.15
C ALA A 49 -27.05 18.92 -17.82
N LEU A 50 -27.48 17.65 -17.85
CA LEU A 50 -27.83 16.90 -16.65
C LEU A 50 -26.62 16.68 -15.75
N ILE A 51 -25.46 16.34 -16.33
CA ILE A 51 -24.21 16.19 -15.58
C ILE A 51 -23.75 17.53 -15.02
N ARG A 52 -23.84 18.62 -15.80
CA ARG A 52 -23.47 19.96 -15.38
C ARG A 52 -24.29 20.38 -14.17
N ASN A 53 -25.62 20.21 -14.18
CA ASN A 53 -26.48 20.48 -13.05
C ASN A 53 -26.17 19.61 -11.83
N ARG A 54 -25.91 18.31 -12.04
CA ARG A 54 -25.61 17.36 -10.96
C ARG A 54 -24.30 17.69 -10.25
N LEU A 55 -23.30 18.16 -10.99
CA LEU A 55 -22.00 18.59 -10.44
C LEU A 55 -21.99 20.05 -9.95
N GLY A 56 -23.09 20.78 -10.14
CA GLY A 56 -23.20 22.18 -9.76
C GLY A 56 -22.19 23.07 -10.49
N LEU A 57 -21.84 22.77 -11.74
CA LEU A 57 -20.74 23.45 -12.45
C LEU A 57 -21.05 24.91 -12.78
N ASP A 58 -22.30 25.32 -12.68
CA ASP A 58 -22.73 26.68 -12.90
C ASP A 58 -22.59 27.59 -11.63
N GLU A 59 -22.31 26.93 -10.48
CA GLU A 59 -22.08 27.63 -9.20
C GLU A 59 -20.64 28.15 -9.10
N PRO A 60 -20.36 29.14 -8.22
CA PRO A 60 -19.01 29.58 -7.90
C PRO A 60 -18.12 28.38 -7.45
N ILE A 61 -16.84 28.39 -7.82
CA ILE A 61 -15.93 27.27 -7.59
C ILE A 61 -15.83 26.85 -6.10
N LEU A 62 -15.95 27.80 -5.19
CA LEU A 62 -15.98 27.53 -3.75
C LEU A 62 -17.25 26.77 -3.34
N SER A 63 -18.41 27.18 -3.86
CA SER A 63 -19.68 26.49 -3.62
C SER A 63 -19.59 25.04 -4.13
N GLN A 64 -19.06 24.85 -5.34
CA GLN A 64 -18.83 23.52 -5.92
C GLN A 64 -17.94 22.64 -5.01
N PHE A 65 -16.87 23.20 -4.46
CA PHE A 65 -15.98 22.47 -3.56
C PHE A 65 -16.69 22.02 -2.29
N PHE A 66 -17.46 22.90 -1.67
CA PHE A 66 -18.19 22.55 -0.44
C PHE A 66 -19.33 21.56 -0.69
N ILE A 67 -20.05 21.67 -1.81
CA ILE A 67 -21.08 20.69 -2.20
C ILE A 67 -20.42 19.30 -2.42
N TRP A 68 -19.34 19.26 -3.19
CA TRP A 68 -18.60 18.01 -3.46
C TRP A 68 -18.04 17.41 -2.18
N MET A 69 -17.45 18.20 -1.29
CA MET A 69 -16.93 17.74 -0.01
C MET A 69 -18.04 17.21 0.90
N ALA A 70 -19.18 17.89 0.95
CA ALA A 70 -20.34 17.44 1.72
C ALA A 70 -20.85 16.09 1.21
N ASN A 71 -20.96 15.89 -0.11
CA ASN A 71 -21.36 14.62 -0.71
C ASN A 71 -20.40 13.50 -0.31
N ILE A 72 -19.08 13.72 -0.42
CA ILE A 72 -18.07 12.73 0.00
C ILE A 72 -18.21 12.36 1.48
N LEU A 73 -18.41 13.35 2.36
CA LEU A 73 -18.58 13.09 3.79
C LEU A 73 -19.86 12.31 4.12
N HIS A 74 -20.87 12.37 3.26
CA HIS A 74 -22.08 11.54 3.35
C HIS A 74 -21.93 10.19 2.64
N GLY A 75 -20.75 9.88 2.07
CA GLY A 75 -20.49 8.62 1.36
C GLY A 75 -20.95 8.61 -0.10
N ASP A 76 -21.38 9.73 -0.64
CA ASP A 76 -21.70 9.89 -2.06
C ASP A 76 -20.45 10.34 -2.82
N PHE A 77 -19.80 9.38 -3.49
CA PHE A 77 -18.63 9.62 -4.33
C PHE A 77 -19.02 9.86 -5.80
N GLY A 78 -20.32 9.98 -6.10
CA GLY A 78 -20.85 10.13 -7.44
C GLY A 78 -21.00 8.80 -8.20
N GLU A 79 -21.33 8.94 -9.47
CA GLU A 79 -21.53 7.80 -10.40
C GLU A 79 -20.45 7.79 -11.46
N SER A 80 -19.98 6.60 -11.79
CA SER A 80 -19.14 6.35 -12.95
C SER A 80 -19.98 6.21 -14.20
N PHE A 81 -19.81 7.11 -15.15
CA PHE A 81 -20.49 7.01 -16.43
C PHE A 81 -19.89 5.92 -17.33
N PHE A 82 -18.63 5.60 -17.14
CA PHE A 82 -17.94 4.54 -17.87
C PHE A 82 -18.34 3.14 -17.39
N PHE A 83 -18.30 2.91 -16.08
CA PHE A 83 -18.67 1.61 -15.50
C PHE A 83 -20.16 1.46 -15.24
N LYS A 84 -20.97 2.52 -15.40
CA LYS A 84 -22.44 2.55 -15.16
C LYS A 84 -22.84 2.03 -13.79
N LYS A 85 -22.09 2.41 -12.77
CA LYS A 85 -22.27 2.04 -11.36
C LYS A 85 -21.91 3.22 -10.46
N THR A 86 -22.41 3.20 -9.23
CA THR A 86 -21.95 4.14 -8.23
C THR A 86 -20.48 3.88 -7.91
N VAL A 87 -19.71 4.94 -7.66
CA VAL A 87 -18.28 4.82 -7.32
C VAL A 87 -18.10 4.04 -6.02
N ALA A 88 -19.02 4.19 -5.08
CA ALA A 88 -19.03 3.43 -3.83
C ALA A 88 -19.10 1.91 -4.07
N GLU A 89 -19.98 1.44 -4.96
CA GLU A 89 -20.08 0.02 -5.34
C GLU A 89 -18.83 -0.48 -6.05
N LEU A 90 -18.24 0.33 -6.93
CA LEU A 90 -16.98 -0.01 -7.60
C LEU A 90 -15.86 -0.22 -6.57
N ILE A 91 -15.71 0.70 -5.63
CA ILE A 91 -14.70 0.61 -4.57
C ILE A 91 -14.98 -0.62 -3.69
N ALA A 92 -16.19 -0.81 -3.21
CA ALA A 92 -16.55 -1.92 -2.34
C ALA A 92 -16.25 -3.29 -2.98
N SER A 93 -16.57 -3.45 -4.28
CA SER A 93 -16.31 -4.68 -5.02
C SER A 93 -14.83 -4.98 -5.26
N ARG A 94 -13.97 -3.95 -5.22
CA ARG A 94 -12.53 -4.03 -5.52
C ARG A 94 -11.65 -4.00 -4.27
N LEU A 95 -12.22 -3.77 -3.09
CA LEU A 95 -11.50 -3.62 -1.83
C LEU A 95 -10.89 -4.95 -1.36
N GLU A 96 -11.66 -6.05 -1.41
CA GLU A 96 -11.22 -7.37 -0.96
C GLU A 96 -9.94 -7.84 -1.68
N PRO A 97 -9.83 -7.84 -3.02
CA PRO A 97 -8.62 -8.26 -3.73
C PRO A 97 -7.38 -7.45 -3.33
N THR A 98 -7.51 -6.13 -3.25
CA THR A 98 -6.40 -5.23 -2.88
C THR A 98 -5.93 -5.46 -1.44
N LEU A 99 -6.87 -5.57 -0.50
CA LEU A 99 -6.54 -5.85 0.91
C LEU A 99 -5.91 -7.24 1.07
N ALA A 100 -6.47 -8.26 0.41
CA ALA A 100 -5.93 -9.61 0.46
C ALA A 100 -4.48 -9.67 -0.06
N LEU A 101 -4.22 -9.05 -1.22
CA LEU A 101 -2.88 -8.95 -1.79
C LEU A 101 -1.93 -8.19 -0.86
N SER A 102 -2.34 -7.05 -0.33
CA SER A 102 -1.52 -6.23 0.55
C SER A 102 -1.16 -6.96 1.84
N ILE A 103 -2.15 -7.58 2.50
CA ILE A 103 -1.94 -8.33 3.75
C ILE A 103 -1.03 -9.53 3.51
N ALA A 104 -1.28 -10.32 2.45
CA ALA A 104 -0.43 -11.46 2.12
C ALA A 104 1.02 -11.03 1.84
N THR A 105 1.20 -9.94 1.10
CA THR A 105 2.52 -9.37 0.81
C THR A 105 3.25 -8.96 2.09
N ILE A 106 2.59 -8.26 3.01
CA ILE A 106 3.20 -7.82 4.27
C ILE A 106 3.59 -9.04 5.13
N ILE A 107 2.71 -10.03 5.26
CA ILE A 107 2.98 -11.25 6.03
C ILE A 107 4.20 -11.98 5.47
N ILE A 108 4.27 -12.18 4.15
CA ILE A 108 5.41 -12.84 3.49
C ILE A 108 6.67 -11.99 3.66
N ALA A 109 6.58 -10.69 3.37
CA ALA A 109 7.74 -9.80 3.42
C ALA A 109 8.35 -9.73 4.82
N VAL A 110 7.54 -9.44 5.85
CA VAL A 110 8.02 -9.34 7.23
C VAL A 110 8.47 -10.69 7.76
N GLY A 111 7.69 -11.76 7.49
CA GLY A 111 7.99 -13.11 7.95
C GLY A 111 9.31 -13.66 7.40
N ILE A 112 9.73 -13.23 6.22
CA ILE A 112 11.00 -13.64 5.61
C ILE A 112 12.11 -12.63 5.90
N ALA A 113 11.85 -11.34 5.74
CA ALA A 113 12.88 -10.30 5.80
C ALA A 113 13.47 -10.12 7.20
N VAL A 114 12.64 -10.13 8.25
CA VAL A 114 13.15 -9.92 9.61
C VAL A 114 14.06 -11.07 10.05
N PRO A 115 13.69 -12.35 9.92
CA PRO A 115 14.61 -13.45 10.21
C PRO A 115 15.89 -13.42 9.38
N LEU A 116 15.77 -13.16 8.06
CA LEU A 116 16.95 -13.08 7.19
C LEU A 116 17.88 -11.94 7.59
N GLY A 117 17.34 -10.76 7.93
CA GLY A 117 18.13 -9.61 8.40
C GLY A 117 18.86 -9.91 9.72
N VAL A 118 18.18 -10.55 10.68
CA VAL A 118 18.79 -10.98 11.96
C VAL A 118 19.90 -12.01 11.74
N ILE A 119 19.66 -13.00 10.87
CA ILE A 119 20.68 -14.04 10.56
C ILE A 119 21.87 -13.41 9.83
N ALA A 120 21.64 -12.49 8.89
CA ALA A 120 22.70 -11.78 8.19
C ALA A 120 23.54 -10.92 9.14
N ALA A 121 22.90 -10.23 10.11
CA ALA A 121 23.59 -9.48 11.14
C ALA A 121 24.45 -10.39 12.05
N TYR A 122 23.86 -11.48 12.51
CA TYR A 122 24.58 -12.44 13.37
C TYR A 122 25.79 -13.07 12.67
N LYS A 123 25.66 -13.36 11.36
CA LYS A 123 26.72 -13.93 10.53
C LYS A 123 27.43 -12.86 9.68
N GLN A 124 27.65 -11.68 10.22
CA GLN A 124 28.29 -10.57 9.53
C GLN A 124 29.61 -11.01 8.83
N GLY A 125 29.77 -10.59 7.57
CA GLY A 125 30.93 -10.92 6.73
C GLY A 125 30.94 -12.31 6.13
N SER A 126 30.03 -13.21 6.53
CA SER A 126 29.91 -14.56 5.98
C SER A 126 29.26 -14.57 4.58
N LEU A 127 29.27 -15.74 3.94
CA LEU A 127 28.61 -15.94 2.65
C LEU A 127 27.09 -15.69 2.76
N ILE A 128 26.45 -16.06 3.87
CA ILE A 128 25.01 -15.83 4.10
C ILE A 128 24.71 -14.32 4.11
N ASP A 129 25.50 -13.54 4.82
CA ASP A 129 25.37 -12.10 4.83
C ASP A 129 25.52 -11.49 3.43
N LYS A 130 26.53 -11.91 2.69
CA LYS A 130 26.76 -11.47 1.31
C LYS A 130 25.60 -11.82 0.37
N ILE A 131 25.03 -13.04 0.49
CA ILE A 131 23.87 -13.48 -0.29
C ILE A 131 22.64 -12.63 0.02
N VAL A 132 22.31 -12.42 1.31
CA VAL A 132 21.17 -11.61 1.72
C VAL A 132 21.30 -10.17 1.23
N MET A 133 22.51 -9.59 1.35
CA MET A 133 22.77 -8.23 0.88
C MET A 133 22.76 -8.14 -0.64
N GLY A 134 23.31 -9.14 -1.36
CA GLY A 134 23.23 -9.23 -2.81
C GLY A 134 21.79 -9.34 -3.31
N PHE A 135 20.98 -10.19 -2.67
CA PHE A 135 19.54 -10.27 -2.95
C PHE A 135 18.82 -8.94 -2.71
N SER A 136 19.18 -8.23 -1.64
CA SER A 136 18.59 -6.91 -1.35
C SER A 136 18.92 -5.88 -2.43
N VAL A 137 20.12 -5.90 -3.00
CA VAL A 137 20.49 -5.03 -4.14
C VAL A 137 19.70 -5.41 -5.39
N LEU A 138 19.69 -6.70 -5.74
CA LEU A 138 18.98 -7.20 -6.92
C LEU A 138 17.47 -6.98 -6.84
N GLY A 139 16.86 -7.20 -5.66
CA GLY A 139 15.42 -7.03 -5.46
C GLY A 139 14.93 -5.60 -5.69
N PHE A 140 15.79 -4.60 -5.46
CA PHE A 140 15.50 -3.21 -5.80
C PHE A 140 15.77 -2.87 -7.26
N SER A 141 16.70 -3.55 -7.91
CA SER A 141 17.13 -3.20 -9.27
C SER A 141 16.17 -3.74 -10.33
N VAL A 142 15.43 -4.81 -10.03
CA VAL A 142 14.53 -5.45 -10.99
C VAL A 142 13.12 -4.90 -10.84
N PRO A 143 12.49 -4.35 -11.90
CA PRO A 143 11.11 -3.89 -11.84
C PRO A 143 10.14 -5.01 -11.47
N VAL A 144 9.13 -4.70 -10.63
CA VAL A 144 8.17 -5.70 -10.11
C VAL A 144 7.44 -6.47 -11.21
N PHE A 145 7.10 -5.82 -12.33
CA PHE A 145 6.44 -6.49 -13.44
C PHE A 145 7.33 -7.53 -14.14
N VAL A 146 8.65 -7.29 -14.20
CA VAL A 146 9.61 -8.27 -14.74
C VAL A 146 9.64 -9.51 -13.86
N ILE A 147 9.69 -9.32 -12.53
CA ILE A 147 9.59 -10.43 -11.57
C ILE A 147 8.28 -11.17 -11.77
N GLY A 148 7.16 -10.44 -11.85
CA GLY A 148 5.82 -11.02 -12.04
C GLY A 148 5.73 -11.88 -13.28
N TYR A 149 6.11 -11.37 -14.45
CA TYR A 149 6.09 -12.14 -15.70
C TYR A 149 7.05 -13.32 -15.68
N SER A 150 8.22 -13.18 -15.06
CA SER A 150 9.17 -14.30 -14.91
C SER A 150 8.60 -15.42 -14.05
N LEU A 151 7.94 -15.07 -12.94
CA LEU A 151 7.29 -16.07 -12.07
C LEU A 151 6.06 -16.70 -12.74
N ILE A 152 5.25 -15.94 -13.48
CA ILE A 152 4.15 -16.49 -14.29
C ILE A 152 4.69 -17.49 -15.30
N TYR A 153 5.73 -17.10 -16.04
CA TYR A 153 6.34 -17.98 -17.04
C TYR A 153 6.83 -19.32 -16.43
N LEU A 154 7.53 -19.23 -15.30
CA LEU A 154 8.08 -20.41 -14.64
C LEU A 154 6.99 -21.26 -13.97
N PHE A 155 6.21 -20.68 -13.07
CA PHE A 155 5.30 -21.45 -12.20
C PHE A 155 3.93 -21.72 -12.82
N ALA A 156 3.42 -20.82 -13.64
CA ALA A 156 2.10 -20.98 -14.22
C ALA A 156 2.16 -21.65 -15.62
N ILE A 157 3.13 -21.26 -16.48
CA ILE A 157 3.17 -21.77 -17.86
C ILE A 157 4.04 -23.03 -17.97
N LYS A 158 5.26 -23.04 -17.39
CA LYS A 158 6.17 -24.18 -17.53
C LYS A 158 5.86 -25.32 -16.57
N LEU A 159 5.60 -24.99 -15.31
CA LEU A 159 5.37 -25.99 -14.25
C LEU A 159 3.89 -26.31 -14.04
N ASN A 160 2.96 -25.45 -14.49
CA ASN A 160 1.52 -25.60 -14.29
C ASN A 160 1.09 -25.78 -12.82
N TRP A 161 1.83 -25.15 -11.88
CA TRP A 161 1.54 -25.27 -10.46
C TRP A 161 0.41 -24.36 -9.99
N VAL A 162 0.26 -23.19 -10.62
CA VAL A 162 -0.70 -22.17 -10.25
C VAL A 162 -1.36 -21.55 -11.50
N PRO A 163 -2.54 -20.99 -11.38
CA PRO A 163 -3.19 -20.26 -12.48
C PRO A 163 -2.37 -19.05 -12.93
N VAL A 164 -2.45 -18.73 -14.22
CA VAL A 164 -1.72 -17.58 -14.82
C VAL A 164 -2.25 -16.25 -14.30
N GLN A 165 -3.57 -16.10 -14.19
CA GLN A 165 -4.25 -14.83 -13.92
C GLN A 165 -5.57 -15.00 -13.16
N GLY A 166 -6.09 -13.88 -12.67
CA GLY A 166 -7.42 -13.79 -12.07
C GLY A 166 -7.37 -13.83 -10.55
N TYR A 167 -8.53 -13.67 -9.96
CA TYR A 167 -8.76 -13.66 -8.53
C TYR A 167 -9.99 -14.52 -8.19
N GLN A 168 -9.95 -15.19 -7.05
CA GLN A 168 -11.07 -15.88 -6.47
C GLN A 168 -11.30 -15.34 -5.06
N ARG A 169 -12.54 -15.05 -4.68
CA ARG A 169 -12.86 -14.57 -3.34
C ARG A 169 -12.65 -15.66 -2.30
N ILE A 170 -12.36 -15.26 -1.07
CA ILE A 170 -12.24 -16.20 0.06
C ILE A 170 -13.54 -16.99 0.24
N ALA A 171 -14.70 -16.34 0.05
CA ALA A 171 -16.01 -16.96 0.16
C ALA A 171 -16.28 -18.05 -0.88
N ASP A 172 -15.64 -17.99 -2.05
CA ASP A 172 -15.81 -18.95 -3.14
C ASP A 172 -14.89 -20.18 -3.03
N GLY A 173 -14.05 -20.22 -1.97
CA GLY A 173 -13.19 -21.35 -1.65
C GLY A 173 -11.74 -20.95 -1.37
N PHE A 174 -11.28 -21.27 -0.17
CA PHE A 174 -9.95 -20.87 0.32
C PHE A 174 -8.78 -21.42 -0.52
N GLY A 175 -8.89 -22.66 -1.02
CA GLY A 175 -7.83 -23.25 -1.84
C GLY A 175 -7.58 -22.50 -3.15
N GLY A 176 -8.64 -22.21 -3.89
CA GLY A 176 -8.55 -21.45 -5.14
C GLY A 176 -8.15 -19.99 -4.92
N PHE A 177 -8.61 -19.38 -3.83
CA PHE A 177 -8.16 -18.06 -3.38
C PHE A 177 -6.63 -18.05 -3.18
N LEU A 178 -6.09 -18.99 -2.39
CA LEU A 178 -4.66 -19.04 -2.09
C LEU A 178 -3.82 -19.31 -3.35
N GLN A 179 -4.25 -20.23 -4.22
CA GLN A 179 -3.55 -20.54 -5.46
C GLN A 179 -3.40 -19.33 -6.38
N ARG A 180 -4.39 -18.42 -6.41
CA ARG A 180 -4.36 -17.21 -7.24
C ARG A 180 -3.67 -16.03 -6.57
N LEU A 181 -3.57 -16.04 -5.24
CA LEU A 181 -2.96 -14.95 -4.47
C LEU A 181 -1.46 -15.13 -4.26
N ILE A 182 -0.97 -16.39 -4.17
CA ILE A 182 0.40 -16.67 -3.75
C ILE A 182 1.45 -16.06 -4.70
N LEU A 183 1.26 -16.19 -6.00
CA LEU A 183 2.23 -15.72 -6.99
C LEU A 183 2.29 -14.18 -7.04
N PRO A 184 1.16 -13.44 -7.10
CA PRO A 184 1.14 -12.00 -6.96
C PRO A 184 1.77 -11.51 -5.65
N ALA A 185 1.44 -12.16 -4.52
CA ALA A 185 1.95 -11.77 -3.21
C ALA A 185 3.49 -11.99 -3.10
N ILE A 186 4.01 -13.10 -3.62
CA ILE A 186 5.47 -13.34 -3.69
C ILE A 186 6.12 -12.29 -4.59
N THR A 187 5.56 -12.03 -5.78
CA THR A 187 6.09 -11.04 -6.72
C THR A 187 6.27 -9.69 -6.05
N LEU A 188 5.23 -9.23 -5.39
CA LEU A 188 5.23 -7.92 -4.73
C LEU A 188 6.12 -7.92 -3.48
N SER A 189 6.21 -9.03 -2.74
CA SER A 189 7.00 -9.12 -1.52
C SER A 189 8.51 -9.06 -1.74
N VAL A 190 9.03 -9.42 -2.91
CA VAL A 190 10.48 -9.43 -3.19
C VAL A 190 11.14 -8.08 -2.88
N ILE A 191 10.54 -6.96 -3.33
CA ILE A 191 11.07 -5.61 -3.10
C ILE A 191 11.06 -5.29 -1.59
N TYR A 192 9.98 -5.65 -0.89
CA TYR A 192 9.85 -5.36 0.55
C TYR A 192 10.75 -6.25 1.39
N ILE A 193 10.96 -7.52 1.00
CA ILE A 193 11.95 -8.41 1.63
C ILE A 193 13.34 -7.77 1.51
N ALA A 194 13.70 -7.30 0.34
CA ALA A 194 14.98 -6.65 0.09
C ALA A 194 15.19 -5.41 0.98
N LEU A 195 14.17 -4.54 1.09
CA LEU A 195 14.21 -3.34 1.91
C LEU A 195 14.30 -3.66 3.40
N ILE A 196 13.36 -4.46 3.89
CA ILE A 196 13.23 -4.75 5.32
C ILE A 196 14.41 -5.56 5.82
N ALA A 197 14.91 -6.57 5.06
CA ALA A 197 16.04 -7.38 5.46
C ALA A 197 17.32 -6.55 5.63
N ARG A 198 17.57 -5.61 4.70
CA ARG A 198 18.73 -4.72 4.76
C ARG A 198 18.69 -3.81 6.00
N ILE A 199 17.56 -3.17 6.26
CA ILE A 199 17.41 -2.28 7.41
C ILE A 199 17.45 -3.09 8.71
N THR A 200 16.79 -4.26 8.77
CA THR A 200 16.85 -5.15 9.93
C THR A 200 18.29 -5.54 10.23
N ARG A 201 19.07 -5.95 9.21
CA ARG A 201 20.48 -6.29 9.38
C ARG A 201 21.27 -5.13 9.99
N THR A 202 21.16 -3.93 9.40
CA THR A 202 21.92 -2.76 9.87
C THR A 202 21.53 -2.41 11.31
N SER A 203 20.25 -2.31 11.61
CA SER A 203 19.75 -1.95 12.94
C SER A 203 20.14 -2.99 14.01
N VAL A 204 20.13 -4.29 13.65
CA VAL A 204 20.57 -5.33 14.59
C VAL A 204 22.09 -5.26 14.82
N LEU A 205 22.90 -4.98 13.78
CA LEU A 205 24.35 -4.81 13.93
C LEU A 205 24.70 -3.64 14.85
N ASP A 206 24.02 -2.52 14.68
CA ASP A 206 24.23 -1.32 15.55
C ASP A 206 23.99 -1.69 17.02
N VAL A 207 22.87 -2.35 17.29
CA VAL A 207 22.51 -2.79 18.65
C VAL A 207 23.48 -3.85 19.18
N MET A 208 23.98 -4.78 18.34
CA MET A 208 24.91 -5.84 18.77
C MET A 208 26.27 -5.31 19.21
N SER A 209 26.62 -4.07 18.86
CA SER A 209 27.84 -3.39 19.29
C SER A 209 27.76 -2.75 20.70
N GLU A 210 26.55 -2.63 21.24
CA GLU A 210 26.26 -1.94 22.51
C GLU A 210 26.76 -2.72 23.75
N ASP A 211 27.18 -1.99 24.81
CA ASP A 211 27.78 -2.57 26.00
C ASP A 211 26.82 -3.48 26.80
N TYR A 212 25.52 -3.21 26.78
CA TYR A 212 24.57 -4.09 27.46
C TYR A 212 24.45 -5.46 26.79
N ILE A 213 24.73 -5.57 25.49
CA ILE A 213 24.81 -6.86 24.77
C ILE A 213 26.06 -7.63 25.24
N ARG A 214 27.21 -6.95 25.39
CA ARG A 214 28.41 -7.57 25.95
C ARG A 214 28.15 -8.07 27.36
N THR A 215 27.46 -7.28 28.18
CA THR A 215 27.07 -7.67 29.53
C THR A 215 26.14 -8.88 29.54
N ALA A 216 25.17 -8.97 28.62
CA ALA A 216 24.27 -10.11 28.51
C ALA A 216 25.03 -11.40 28.16
N ARG A 217 26.01 -11.33 27.23
CA ARG A 217 26.91 -12.44 26.90
C ARG A 217 27.80 -12.83 28.06
N ALA A 218 28.39 -11.86 28.78
CA ALA A 218 29.21 -12.12 29.96
C ALA A 218 28.46 -12.82 31.10
N LYS A 219 27.13 -12.59 31.21
CA LYS A 219 26.22 -13.31 32.11
C LYS A 219 25.83 -14.70 31.63
N GLY A 220 26.44 -15.23 30.56
CA GLY A 220 26.20 -16.57 30.04
C GLY A 220 24.88 -16.76 29.30
N GLN A 221 24.23 -15.69 28.79
CA GLN A 221 23.00 -15.84 28.02
C GLN A 221 23.27 -16.51 26.68
N VAL A 222 22.38 -17.42 26.31
CA VAL A 222 22.41 -18.13 25.01
C VAL A 222 22.22 -17.11 23.88
N GLU A 223 23.00 -17.21 22.81
CA GLU A 223 23.06 -16.24 21.72
C GLU A 223 21.70 -15.97 21.05
N ILE A 224 20.86 -17.01 20.87
CA ILE A 224 19.48 -16.83 20.37
C ILE A 224 18.69 -15.86 21.27
N LYS A 225 18.84 -15.95 22.59
CA LYS A 225 18.14 -15.06 23.53
C LYS A 225 18.70 -13.64 23.46
N VAL A 226 20.01 -13.50 23.26
CA VAL A 226 20.66 -12.21 23.01
C VAL A 226 20.11 -11.57 21.75
N LEU A 227 20.01 -12.31 20.64
CA LEU A 227 19.52 -11.81 19.37
C LEU A 227 18.03 -11.38 19.43
N PHE A 228 17.14 -12.28 19.84
CA PHE A 228 15.71 -12.00 19.78
C PHE A 228 15.20 -11.14 20.93
N LYS A 229 15.68 -11.35 22.15
CA LYS A 229 15.18 -10.63 23.33
C LYS A 229 15.87 -9.30 23.56
N HIS A 230 17.17 -9.20 23.26
CA HIS A 230 17.96 -8.00 23.55
C HIS A 230 18.24 -7.18 22.28
N ALA A 231 18.72 -7.79 21.20
CA ALA A 231 19.06 -7.05 19.99
C ALA A 231 17.83 -6.66 19.18
N LEU A 232 17.01 -7.62 18.75
CA LEU A 232 15.85 -7.37 17.89
C LEU A 232 14.83 -6.42 18.55
N LYS A 233 14.58 -6.59 19.85
CA LYS A 233 13.66 -5.71 20.59
C LYS A 233 14.12 -4.25 20.59
N ASN A 234 15.42 -4.00 20.75
CA ASN A 234 15.97 -2.64 20.74
C ASN A 234 16.18 -2.08 19.32
N ALA A 235 16.30 -2.95 18.32
CA ALA A 235 16.30 -2.60 16.90
C ALA A 235 14.89 -2.42 16.33
N ALA A 236 13.82 -2.61 17.13
CA ALA A 236 12.44 -2.64 16.63
C ALA A 236 11.98 -1.32 16.01
N VAL A 237 12.40 -0.17 16.56
CA VAL A 237 11.94 1.14 16.06
C VAL A 237 12.30 1.36 14.58
N PRO A 238 13.59 1.26 14.15
CA PRO A 238 13.93 1.36 12.72
C PRO A 238 13.24 0.29 11.86
N ILE A 239 13.07 -0.94 12.37
CA ILE A 239 12.43 -2.02 11.64
C ILE A 239 10.94 -1.73 11.43
N VAL A 240 10.23 -1.28 12.47
CA VAL A 240 8.81 -0.90 12.35
C VAL A 240 8.65 0.30 11.43
N THR A 241 9.56 1.26 11.48
CA THR A 241 9.59 2.41 10.57
C THR A 241 9.65 1.96 9.11
N VAL A 242 10.59 1.07 8.78
CA VAL A 242 10.73 0.61 7.40
C VAL A 242 9.57 -0.29 6.95
N ILE A 243 8.99 -1.08 7.86
CA ILE A 243 7.77 -1.83 7.57
C ILE A 243 6.63 -0.86 7.24
N GLY A 244 6.42 0.16 8.06
CA GLY A 244 5.39 1.17 7.82
C GLY A 244 5.59 1.92 6.50
N LEU A 245 6.82 2.34 6.20
CA LEU A 245 7.15 2.92 4.89
C LEU A 245 6.87 1.94 3.76
N GLY A 246 7.22 0.66 3.93
CA GLY A 246 6.90 -0.40 2.98
C GLY A 246 5.41 -0.54 2.74
N VAL A 247 4.60 -0.54 3.79
CA VAL A 247 3.12 -0.60 3.69
C VAL A 247 2.57 0.60 2.94
N ALA A 248 3.11 1.80 3.17
CA ALA A 248 2.72 3.00 2.44
C ALA A 248 3.08 2.92 0.95
N LEU A 249 4.26 2.38 0.61
CA LEU A 249 4.71 2.18 -0.77
C LEU A 249 3.95 1.05 -1.49
N LEU A 250 3.30 0.13 -0.75
CA LEU A 250 2.47 -0.94 -1.33
C LEU A 250 1.38 -0.39 -2.26
N ILE A 251 0.82 0.78 -1.97
CA ILE A 251 -0.23 1.40 -2.79
C ILE A 251 0.21 1.48 -4.26
N GLY A 252 1.44 1.96 -4.53
CA GLY A 252 1.98 2.01 -5.89
C GLY A 252 2.30 0.63 -6.49
N GLY A 253 2.89 -0.26 -5.68
CA GLY A 253 3.27 -1.61 -6.13
C GLY A 253 2.07 -2.51 -6.44
N VAL A 254 1.00 -2.37 -5.68
CA VAL A 254 -0.25 -3.11 -5.89
C VAL A 254 -0.87 -2.79 -7.25
N VAL A 255 -0.87 -1.52 -7.69
CA VAL A 255 -1.40 -1.11 -9.01
C VAL A 255 -0.77 -1.91 -10.14
N VAL A 256 0.56 -2.02 -10.14
CA VAL A 256 1.31 -2.75 -11.18
C VAL A 256 1.04 -4.25 -11.08
N THR A 257 1.06 -4.81 -9.87
CA THR A 257 0.86 -6.24 -9.65
C THR A 257 -0.56 -6.69 -10.01
N GLU A 258 -1.58 -5.92 -9.63
CA GLU A 258 -2.97 -6.20 -10.01
C GLU A 258 -3.16 -6.17 -11.54
N SER A 259 -2.48 -5.26 -12.24
CA SER A 259 -2.53 -5.18 -13.69
C SER A 259 -1.84 -6.39 -14.34
N VAL A 260 -0.66 -6.81 -13.87
CA VAL A 260 0.09 -7.96 -14.39
C VAL A 260 -0.68 -9.27 -14.22
N PHE A 261 -1.26 -9.49 -13.03
CA PHE A 261 -1.98 -10.71 -12.69
C PHE A 261 -3.48 -10.65 -12.97
N THR A 262 -3.96 -9.56 -13.57
CA THR A 262 -5.38 -9.35 -13.88
C THR A 262 -6.30 -9.50 -12.65
N ILE A 263 -5.84 -9.00 -11.51
CA ILE A 263 -6.61 -8.98 -10.27
C ILE A 263 -7.56 -7.78 -10.30
N PRO A 264 -8.87 -7.99 -10.06
CA PRO A 264 -9.86 -6.90 -10.06
C PRO A 264 -9.80 -6.09 -8.75
N GLY A 265 -8.71 -5.37 -8.50
CA GLY A 265 -8.51 -4.56 -7.31
C GLY A 265 -8.64 -3.06 -7.55
N LEU A 266 -8.40 -2.27 -6.49
CA LEU A 266 -8.47 -0.80 -6.51
C LEU A 266 -7.35 -0.17 -7.37
N GLY A 267 -6.17 -0.78 -7.37
CA GLY A 267 -5.05 -0.30 -8.19
C GLY A 267 -5.37 -0.41 -9.68
N ARG A 268 -5.90 -1.54 -10.12
CA ARG A 268 -6.36 -1.72 -11.50
C ARG A 268 -7.54 -0.81 -11.83
N LEU A 269 -8.50 -0.65 -10.89
CA LEU A 269 -9.59 0.31 -11.06
C LEU A 269 -9.07 1.73 -11.31
N THR A 270 -8.00 2.13 -10.63
CA THR A 270 -7.36 3.45 -10.84
C THR A 270 -6.84 3.58 -12.27
N VAL A 271 -6.13 2.56 -12.78
CA VAL A 271 -5.61 2.58 -14.16
C VAL A 271 -6.76 2.64 -15.17
N ASP A 272 -7.76 1.77 -15.01
CA ASP A 272 -8.91 1.71 -15.90
C ASP A 272 -9.68 3.05 -15.91
N ALA A 273 -9.87 3.67 -14.73
CA ALA A 273 -10.53 4.97 -14.58
C ALA A 273 -9.73 6.11 -15.23
N VAL A 274 -8.39 6.11 -15.09
CA VAL A 274 -7.52 7.11 -15.73
C VAL A 274 -7.59 7.01 -17.25
N LEU A 275 -7.52 5.80 -17.79
CA LEU A 275 -7.62 5.56 -19.23
C LEU A 275 -8.99 5.96 -19.78
N ALA A 276 -10.05 5.73 -19.00
CA ALA A 276 -11.42 6.10 -19.36
C ALA A 276 -11.77 7.56 -19.05
N ARG A 277 -10.86 8.35 -18.45
CA ARG A 277 -11.11 9.72 -17.95
C ARG A 277 -12.31 9.81 -17.00
N ASP A 278 -12.52 8.76 -16.21
CA ASP A 278 -13.61 8.67 -15.23
C ASP A 278 -13.23 9.41 -13.93
N TYR A 279 -13.37 10.72 -13.97
CA TYR A 279 -12.93 11.61 -12.88
C TYR A 279 -13.57 11.31 -11.53
N PRO A 280 -14.89 11.03 -11.41
CA PRO A 280 -15.46 10.68 -10.11
C PRO A 280 -14.77 9.48 -9.48
N THR A 281 -14.51 8.41 -10.25
CA THR A 281 -13.79 7.24 -9.76
C THR A 281 -12.34 7.55 -9.41
N ILE A 282 -11.62 8.32 -10.25
CA ILE A 282 -10.23 8.73 -9.96
C ILE A 282 -10.16 9.52 -8.65
N GLN A 283 -11.04 10.52 -8.49
CA GLN A 283 -11.08 11.36 -7.30
C GLN A 283 -11.32 10.55 -6.01
N ALA A 284 -12.31 9.66 -6.05
CA ALA A 284 -12.65 8.83 -4.90
C ALA A 284 -11.52 7.85 -4.52
N VAL A 285 -10.90 7.20 -5.51
CA VAL A 285 -9.81 6.25 -5.25
C VAL A 285 -8.55 6.95 -4.73
N ILE A 286 -8.20 8.14 -5.26
CA ILE A 286 -7.06 8.92 -4.73
C ILE A 286 -7.33 9.36 -3.28
N LEU A 287 -8.54 9.83 -2.96
CA LEU A 287 -8.90 10.19 -1.59
C LEU A 287 -8.85 8.97 -0.66
N LEU A 288 -9.35 7.82 -1.11
CA LEU A 288 -9.28 6.57 -0.36
C LEU A 288 -7.83 6.15 -0.08
N PHE A 289 -6.97 6.14 -1.09
CA PHE A 289 -5.56 5.82 -0.91
C PHE A 289 -4.85 6.81 0.01
N SER A 290 -5.17 8.09 -0.08
CA SER A 290 -4.63 9.12 0.81
C SER A 290 -5.07 8.90 2.26
N LEU A 291 -6.34 8.55 2.47
CA LEU A 291 -6.85 8.18 3.80
C LEU A 291 -6.14 6.94 4.36
N VAL A 292 -6.00 5.89 3.54
CA VAL A 292 -5.28 4.67 3.93
C VAL A 292 -3.82 4.99 4.30
N TYR A 293 -3.15 5.82 3.50
CA TYR A 293 -1.78 6.28 3.78
C TYR A 293 -1.67 6.99 5.14
N VAL A 294 -2.60 7.89 5.42
CA VAL A 294 -2.68 8.61 6.70
C VAL A 294 -2.91 7.64 7.87
N LEU A 295 -3.81 6.67 7.71
CA LEU A 295 -4.07 5.66 8.73
C LEU A 295 -2.87 4.75 8.98
N ILE A 296 -2.13 4.37 7.93
CA ILE A 296 -0.88 3.60 8.06
C ILE A 296 0.15 4.40 8.87
N ASN A 297 0.38 5.67 8.54
CA ASN A 297 1.31 6.50 9.30
C ASN A 297 0.90 6.64 10.76
N LEU A 298 -0.39 6.82 11.04
CA LEU A 298 -0.92 6.84 12.40
C LEU A 298 -0.66 5.51 13.13
N ALA A 299 -0.88 4.38 12.46
CA ALA A 299 -0.59 3.06 13.03
C ALA A 299 0.90 2.87 13.34
N VAL A 300 1.80 3.35 12.48
CA VAL A 300 3.26 3.35 12.71
C VAL A 300 3.63 4.21 13.92
N ASP A 301 3.07 5.41 14.01
CA ASP A 301 3.31 6.30 15.17
C ASP A 301 2.85 5.66 16.49
N LEU A 302 1.71 4.96 16.46
CA LEU A 302 1.24 4.19 17.63
C LEU A 302 2.16 3.02 17.96
N ALA A 303 2.67 2.33 16.93
CA ALA A 303 3.62 1.24 17.12
C ALA A 303 4.92 1.73 17.82
N TYR A 304 5.40 2.95 17.52
CA TYR A 304 6.55 3.49 18.22
C TYR A 304 6.33 3.61 19.73
N THR A 305 5.13 3.98 20.17
CA THR A 305 4.85 4.08 21.62
C THR A 305 4.84 2.73 22.32
N LEU A 306 4.62 1.62 21.60
CA LEU A 306 4.66 0.26 22.12
C LEU A 306 6.11 -0.27 22.22
N PHE A 307 6.98 0.10 21.28
CA PHE A 307 8.35 -0.40 21.19
C PHE A 307 9.37 0.46 21.95
N ASP A 308 9.13 1.77 22.06
CA ASP A 308 10.00 2.68 22.83
C ASP A 308 9.21 3.38 23.95
N PRO A 309 9.26 2.86 25.19
CA PRO A 309 8.61 3.48 26.34
C PRO A 309 9.24 4.81 26.79
N ARG A 310 10.37 5.22 26.18
CA ARG A 310 11.01 6.51 26.46
C ARG A 310 10.30 7.67 25.76
N ILE A 311 9.53 7.37 24.72
CA ILE A 311 8.66 8.34 24.04
C ILE A 311 7.46 8.61 24.97
N ARG A 312 7.65 9.50 25.95
CA ARG A 312 6.58 10.00 26.82
C ARG A 312 6.09 11.33 26.24
N TYR A 313 4.81 11.42 26.00
CA TYR A 313 4.12 12.60 25.50
C TYR A 313 3.36 13.30 26.62
#